data_b2101d4544387f1b1caee75332e6deae
#
_entry.id   b2101d4544387f1b1caee75332e6deae
#
_cell.length_a   1.000
_cell.length_b   1.000
_cell.length_c   1.000
_cell.angle_alpha   90.00
_cell.angle_beta   90.00
_cell.angle_gamma   90.00
#
_symmetry.space_group_name_H-M   'P 1'
#
loop_
_entity.id
_entity.type
_entity.pdbx_description
1 polymer ?
#
loop_
_entity_poly.entity_id
_entity_poly.type
_entity_poly.pdbx_seq_one_letter_code
_entity_poly.pdbx_strand_id
1 'polypeptide(L)'
;PDVRDGLKPVQRRVLYSMIELNNGPDKPHRKCARIVGDTMGKYHPHGDSSIYGALVNMAQDWSTRYPLVDGHGNFGSVDGDGAAAMRYTEARLSKISMEMLADIGKDTVDFVPNFDETEKEPTVLPARFPNLLVNGTNGIAVGMATNIPPHNLREVIAAVVKIIDNRIEEQRETDLDEIMEIVKGPDFPTRAMICGSMGIREAYETGRGKLTVRARAEVEEDKRRIVITEIPYGVNKSLLVESMAGLVKDKRIEGISEIRDESSGKGGMRIVVEYKREANGHVILNQLYRYSQLQDTCAVNMLALVNNEPKVLNLAQILDYYIVHQESVIRRRVEFDLAAALREAHIFEGYKLALDNLDEVISIIRSSPDTPTAKVNLMKRFDGPHLTGDPSLNLTAFAADENPGLS
;
A
#
# COMPACT_ATOMS: atom_id res chain seq x y z
N PRO A 1 -1.13 7.35 -9.25
CA PRO A 1 -0.42 6.22 -8.64
C PRO A 1 0.25 5.35 -9.68
N ASP A 2 1.35 4.67 -9.30
CA ASP A 2 1.96 3.62 -10.12
C ASP A 2 1.12 2.34 -10.03
N VAL A 3 0.91 1.67 -11.16
CA VAL A 3 0.09 0.45 -11.20
C VAL A 3 0.68 -0.69 -10.37
N ARG A 4 2.00 -0.72 -10.18
CA ARG A 4 2.71 -1.80 -9.50
C ARG A 4 2.55 -1.80 -7.99
N ASP A 5 2.65 -0.63 -7.33
CA ASP A 5 2.55 -0.50 -5.88
C ASP A 5 1.35 0.34 -5.40
N GLY A 6 0.61 0.94 -6.31
CA GLY A 6 -0.59 1.73 -6.00
C GLY A 6 -0.33 3.02 -5.24
N LEU A 7 0.90 3.51 -5.21
CA LEU A 7 1.28 4.68 -4.43
C LEU A 7 1.53 5.90 -5.31
N LYS A 8 1.17 7.05 -4.77
CA LYS A 8 1.62 8.36 -5.25
C LYS A 8 3.06 8.60 -4.77
N PRO A 9 3.84 9.43 -5.45
CA PRO A 9 5.22 9.71 -5.03
C PRO A 9 5.37 10.12 -3.56
N VAL A 10 4.51 11.00 -3.07
CA VAL A 10 4.57 11.45 -1.67
C VAL A 10 4.34 10.30 -0.68
N GLN A 11 3.40 9.41 -0.97
CA GLN A 11 3.11 8.24 -0.12
C GLN A 11 4.29 7.28 -0.07
N ARG A 12 4.88 6.98 -1.22
CA ARG A 12 6.06 6.11 -1.33
C ARG A 12 7.25 6.67 -0.56
N ARG A 13 7.48 7.96 -0.67
CA ARG A 13 8.56 8.67 0.02
C ARG A 13 8.37 8.69 1.53
N VAL A 14 7.15 8.87 2.01
CA VAL A 14 6.82 8.79 3.44
C VAL A 14 7.11 7.40 3.99
N LEU A 15 6.61 6.34 3.34
CA LEU A 15 6.84 4.96 3.78
C LEU A 15 8.32 4.59 3.76
N TYR A 16 9.04 5.01 2.73
CA TYR A 16 10.48 4.79 2.63
C TYR A 16 11.26 5.53 3.72
N SER A 17 10.93 6.79 4.00
CA SER A 17 11.52 7.53 5.11
C SER A 17 11.28 6.83 6.46
N MET A 18 10.10 6.27 6.66
CA MET A 18 9.75 5.58 7.90
C MET A 18 10.56 4.29 8.09
N ILE A 19 10.80 3.52 7.03
CA ILE A 19 11.64 2.32 7.14
C ILE A 19 13.11 2.67 7.38
N GLU A 20 13.61 3.74 6.77
CA GLU A 20 14.96 4.24 7.02
C GLU A 20 15.15 4.75 8.46
N LEU A 21 14.12 5.34 9.05
CA LEU A 21 14.08 5.74 10.46
C LEU A 21 13.95 4.57 11.44
N ASN A 22 13.91 3.33 10.95
CA ASN A 22 13.63 2.15 11.75
C ASN A 22 12.34 2.28 12.56
N ASN A 23 11.30 2.81 11.92
CA ASN A 23 10.01 3.14 12.52
C ASN A 23 8.95 2.06 12.21
N GLY A 24 9.30 0.81 12.48
CA GLY A 24 8.44 -0.35 12.25
C GLY A 24 7.34 -0.54 13.30
N PRO A 25 6.45 -1.51 13.09
CA PRO A 25 5.29 -1.75 13.95
C PRO A 25 5.65 -2.26 15.35
N ASP A 26 6.85 -2.77 15.54
CA ASP A 26 7.41 -3.26 16.81
C ASP A 26 8.25 -2.20 17.54
N LYS A 27 8.35 -1.00 16.98
CA LYS A 27 9.10 0.13 17.54
C LYS A 27 8.15 1.15 18.16
N PRO A 28 8.65 2.04 19.05
CA PRO A 28 7.87 3.17 19.52
C PRO A 28 7.43 4.08 18.37
N HIS A 29 6.26 4.70 18.51
CA HIS A 29 5.82 5.74 17.60
C HIS A 29 6.80 6.92 17.63
N ARG A 30 6.98 7.57 16.46
CA ARG A 30 7.78 8.80 16.34
C ARG A 30 6.86 9.99 16.07
N LYS A 31 7.29 11.19 16.48
CA LYS A 31 6.59 12.42 16.14
C LYS A 31 6.41 12.53 14.63
N CYS A 32 5.20 12.84 14.18
CA CYS A 32 4.93 13.05 12.76
C CYS A 32 5.79 14.17 12.17
N ALA A 33 6.11 15.19 12.96
CA ALA A 33 7.03 16.26 12.55
C ALA A 33 8.42 15.73 12.15
N ARG A 34 8.93 14.69 12.81
CA ARG A 34 10.20 14.06 12.45
C ARG A 34 10.08 13.33 11.10
N ILE A 35 9.03 12.57 10.92
CA ILE A 35 8.79 11.81 9.67
C ILE A 35 8.63 12.78 8.49
N VAL A 36 7.82 13.81 8.66
CA VAL A 36 7.60 14.84 7.64
C VAL A 36 8.89 15.59 7.32
N GLY A 37 9.66 15.97 8.34
CA GLY A 37 10.94 16.65 8.17
C GLY A 37 11.96 15.84 7.37
N ASP A 38 12.14 14.56 7.69
CA ASP A 38 13.03 13.66 6.97
C ASP A 38 12.56 13.47 5.51
N THR A 39 11.28 13.25 5.30
CA THR A 39 10.71 13.08 3.95
C THR A 39 10.91 14.32 3.10
N MET A 40 10.62 15.49 3.66
CA MET A 40 10.76 16.77 2.96
C MET A 40 12.22 17.10 2.67
N GLY A 41 13.10 16.87 3.62
CA GLY A 41 14.52 17.20 3.48
C GLY A 41 15.26 16.30 2.50
N LYS A 42 14.90 15.02 2.44
CA LYS A 42 15.62 14.04 1.63
C LYS A 42 14.97 13.76 0.27
N TYR A 43 13.64 13.72 0.18
CA TYR A 43 12.98 13.13 -1.00
C TYR A 43 11.91 14.00 -1.63
N HIS A 44 11.17 14.79 -0.85
CA HIS A 44 9.97 15.49 -1.33
C HIS A 44 10.08 17.01 -1.09
N PRO A 45 10.65 17.76 -2.05
CA PRO A 45 10.92 19.19 -1.87
C PRO A 45 9.66 20.06 -2.09
N HIS A 46 8.61 19.77 -1.36
CA HIS A 46 7.32 20.47 -1.40
C HIS A 46 6.88 20.83 0.02
N GLY A 47 5.73 21.50 0.16
CA GLY A 47 5.22 21.94 1.44
C GLY A 47 4.99 20.79 2.42
N ASP A 48 5.30 21.02 3.69
CA ASP A 48 5.15 20.05 4.79
C ASP A 48 3.69 19.62 5.00
N SER A 49 2.74 20.52 4.74
CA SER A 49 1.31 20.23 4.87
C SER A 49 0.82 19.13 3.91
N SER A 50 1.37 19.07 2.70
CA SER A 50 1.03 18.03 1.73
C SER A 50 1.57 16.66 2.16
N ILE A 51 2.77 16.64 2.72
CA ILE A 51 3.41 15.42 3.23
C ILE A 51 2.66 14.92 4.46
N TYR A 52 2.35 15.81 5.40
CA TYR A 52 1.58 15.45 6.59
C TYR A 52 0.17 14.98 6.24
N GLY A 53 -0.49 15.65 5.30
CA GLY A 53 -1.81 15.23 4.81
C GLY A 53 -1.81 13.80 4.23
N ALA A 54 -0.78 13.44 3.47
CA ALA A 54 -0.62 12.08 2.96
C ALA A 54 -0.37 11.06 4.08
N LEU A 55 0.48 11.38 5.03
CA LEU A 55 0.74 10.55 6.21
C LEU A 55 -0.54 10.31 7.02
N VAL A 56 -1.29 11.36 7.30
CA VAL A 56 -2.55 11.30 8.04
C VAL A 56 -3.58 10.43 7.33
N ASN A 57 -3.75 10.62 6.02
CA ASN A 57 -4.69 9.83 5.23
C ASN A 57 -4.40 8.32 5.29
N MET A 58 -3.13 7.93 5.24
CA MET A 58 -2.72 6.53 5.35
C MET A 58 -2.95 5.91 6.74
N ALA A 59 -3.18 6.73 7.77
CA ALA A 59 -3.46 6.29 9.12
C ALA A 59 -4.96 6.25 9.47
N GLN A 60 -5.80 6.88 8.66
CA GLN A 60 -7.24 6.99 8.90
C GLN A 60 -7.96 5.71 8.44
N ASP A 61 -8.59 5.01 9.36
CA ASP A 61 -9.31 3.75 9.09
C ASP A 61 -10.64 3.93 8.32
N TRP A 62 -11.17 5.14 8.26
CA TRP A 62 -12.33 5.50 7.43
C TRP A 62 -11.97 5.99 6.02
N SER A 63 -10.71 6.30 5.77
CA SER A 63 -10.17 6.76 4.49
C SER A 63 -9.41 5.68 3.74
N THR A 64 -8.68 4.84 4.46
CA THR A 64 -7.82 3.77 3.92
C THR A 64 -8.31 2.42 4.43
N ARG A 65 -8.63 1.51 3.52
CA ARG A 65 -9.22 0.18 3.86
C ARG A 65 -8.29 -0.66 4.73
N TYR A 66 -6.99 -0.66 4.40
CA TYR A 66 -5.92 -1.30 5.17
C TYR A 66 -4.85 -0.26 5.46
N PRO A 67 -4.94 0.48 6.57
CA PRO A 67 -4.02 1.56 6.88
C PRO A 67 -2.56 1.14 6.82
N LEU A 68 -1.75 1.92 6.12
CA LEU A 68 -0.31 1.69 5.98
C LEU A 68 0.49 2.34 7.10
N VAL A 69 -0.12 3.24 7.84
CA VAL A 69 0.45 3.95 8.97
C VAL A 69 -0.37 3.68 10.23
N ASP A 70 0.32 3.39 11.32
CA ASP A 70 -0.26 3.26 12.65
C ASP A 70 -0.08 4.58 13.40
N GLY A 71 -1.16 5.34 13.53
CA GLY A 71 -1.17 6.65 14.15
C GLY A 71 -1.51 6.60 15.63
N HIS A 72 -0.92 7.52 16.39
CA HIS A 72 -1.20 7.74 17.81
C HIS A 72 -1.47 9.22 18.07
N GLY A 73 -2.64 9.52 18.63
CA GLY A 73 -3.11 10.87 18.85
C GLY A 73 -4.35 11.21 18.02
N ASN A 74 -4.61 12.49 17.80
CA ASN A 74 -5.76 12.96 17.03
C ASN A 74 -5.43 13.04 15.54
N PHE A 75 -5.91 12.08 14.76
CA PHE A 75 -5.80 12.02 13.30
C PHE A 75 -7.06 12.49 12.56
N GLY A 76 -7.95 13.20 13.25
CA GLY A 76 -9.22 13.65 12.68
C GLY A 76 -10.36 12.67 12.94
N SER A 77 -11.49 12.91 12.28
CA SER A 77 -12.68 12.07 12.38
C SER A 77 -13.48 12.02 11.09
N VAL A 78 -14.45 11.12 11.03
CA VAL A 78 -15.42 11.03 9.93
C VAL A 78 -16.35 12.26 9.84
N ASP A 79 -16.34 13.12 10.85
CA ASP A 79 -17.05 14.41 10.87
C ASP A 79 -16.31 15.53 10.14
N GLY A 80 -15.16 15.22 9.55
CA GLY A 80 -14.35 16.20 8.82
C GLY A 80 -13.41 17.00 9.71
N ASP A 81 -13.29 16.66 10.99
CA ASP A 81 -12.29 17.25 11.86
C ASP A 81 -10.89 16.96 11.33
N GLY A 82 -10.06 17.98 11.27
CA GLY A 82 -8.66 17.83 10.88
C GLY A 82 -7.83 17.15 11.95
N ALA A 83 -6.70 16.58 11.54
CA ALA A 83 -5.71 16.07 12.48
C ALA A 83 -5.11 17.21 13.31
N ALA A 84 -4.66 16.89 14.52
CA ALA A 84 -3.84 17.81 15.31
C ALA A 84 -2.53 18.12 14.56
N ALA A 85 -1.87 19.22 14.92
CA ALA A 85 -0.59 19.60 14.32
C ALA A 85 0.45 18.47 14.48
N MET A 86 1.33 18.32 13.49
CA MET A 86 2.31 17.22 13.42
C MET A 86 3.29 17.15 14.57
N ARG A 87 3.44 18.22 15.35
CA ARG A 87 4.24 18.24 16.58
C ARG A 87 3.59 17.47 17.73
N TYR A 88 2.28 17.23 17.68
CA TYR A 88 1.52 16.50 18.71
C TYR A 88 1.25 15.05 18.36
N THR A 89 1.04 14.74 17.08
CA THR A 89 0.73 13.38 16.62
C THR A 89 1.98 12.55 16.45
N GLU A 90 1.83 11.24 16.61
CA GLU A 90 2.90 10.26 16.44
C GLU A 90 2.46 9.16 15.49
N ALA A 91 3.42 8.52 14.82
CA ALA A 91 3.15 7.47 13.86
C ALA A 91 4.28 6.45 13.81
N ARG A 92 3.94 5.28 13.28
CA ARG A 92 4.86 4.22 12.87
C ARG A 92 4.25 3.45 11.71
N LEU A 93 5.07 2.63 11.05
CA LEU A 93 4.56 1.73 10.02
C LEU A 93 3.60 0.72 10.63
N SER A 94 2.49 0.44 9.94
CA SER A 94 1.59 -0.64 10.31
C SER A 94 2.20 -2.00 9.93
N LYS A 95 1.65 -3.09 10.46
CA LYS A 95 2.13 -4.43 10.13
C LYS A 95 2.03 -4.73 8.64
N ILE A 96 0.92 -4.35 7.99
CA ILE A 96 0.73 -4.62 6.56
C ILE A 96 1.69 -3.80 5.67
N SER A 97 2.08 -2.61 6.09
CA SER A 97 3.03 -1.80 5.31
C SER A 97 4.42 -2.40 5.26
N MET A 98 4.78 -3.28 6.19
CA MET A 98 6.03 -4.06 6.12
C MET A 98 6.04 -4.99 4.89
N GLU A 99 4.88 -5.45 4.45
CA GLU A 99 4.75 -6.24 3.21
C GLU A 99 4.96 -5.36 1.96
N MET A 100 4.63 -4.08 2.02
CA MET A 100 4.95 -3.13 0.94
C MET A 100 6.45 -2.92 0.76
N LEU A 101 7.22 -2.99 1.85
CA LEU A 101 8.64 -2.69 1.93
C LEU A 101 9.52 -3.95 1.99
N ALA A 102 8.93 -5.14 2.01
CA ALA A 102 9.65 -6.40 2.16
C ALA A 102 10.71 -6.58 1.08
N ASP A 103 11.91 -6.96 1.50
CA ASP A 103 13.05 -7.20 0.62
C ASP A 103 13.51 -5.97 -0.21
N ILE A 104 13.18 -4.76 0.21
CA ILE A 104 13.62 -3.54 -0.48
C ILE A 104 15.15 -3.39 -0.49
N GLY A 105 15.85 -3.96 0.47
CA GLY A 105 17.32 -3.97 0.56
C GLY A 105 17.99 -5.04 -0.30
N LYS A 106 17.24 -5.85 -1.05
CA LYS A 106 17.76 -6.97 -1.86
C LYS A 106 17.74 -6.68 -3.36
N ASP A 107 17.90 -5.44 -3.75
CA ASP A 107 17.91 -5.01 -5.17
C ASP A 107 16.66 -5.45 -5.94
N THR A 108 15.52 -5.50 -5.27
CA THR A 108 14.25 -5.96 -5.84
C THR A 108 13.57 -4.92 -6.72
N VAL A 109 13.87 -3.64 -6.51
CA VAL A 109 13.34 -2.49 -7.24
C VAL A 109 14.44 -1.51 -7.60
N ASP A 110 14.18 -0.69 -8.63
CA ASP A 110 15.14 0.31 -9.07
C ASP A 110 15.13 1.52 -8.13
N PHE A 111 16.32 2.06 -7.87
CA PHE A 111 16.53 3.30 -7.16
C PHE A 111 17.05 4.37 -8.11
N VAL A 112 16.66 5.61 -7.87
CA VAL A 112 17.12 6.78 -8.62
C VAL A 112 17.65 7.83 -7.65
N PRO A 113 18.54 8.74 -8.08
CA PRO A 113 18.92 9.89 -7.27
C PRO A 113 17.69 10.74 -6.90
N ASN A 114 17.72 11.30 -5.69
CA ASN A 114 16.73 12.28 -5.27
C ASN A 114 16.93 13.63 -5.97
N PHE A 115 16.16 14.66 -5.59
CA PHE A 115 16.15 15.99 -6.27
C PHE A 115 17.51 16.72 -6.24
N ASP A 116 18.34 16.51 -5.22
CA ASP A 116 19.67 17.13 -5.06
C ASP A 116 20.85 16.15 -5.21
N GLU A 117 20.57 14.92 -5.64
CA GLU A 117 21.54 13.86 -5.87
C GLU A 117 22.36 13.44 -4.62
N THR A 118 21.90 13.80 -3.42
CA THR A 118 22.55 13.41 -2.16
C THR A 118 22.10 12.05 -1.63
N GLU A 119 20.91 11.62 -2.00
CA GLU A 119 20.29 10.38 -1.56
C GLU A 119 19.73 9.60 -2.76
N LYS A 120 19.39 8.35 -2.53
CA LYS A 120 18.66 7.54 -3.52
C LYS A 120 17.29 7.17 -2.98
N GLU A 121 16.31 7.16 -3.84
CA GLU A 121 14.93 6.79 -3.52
C GLU A 121 14.41 5.68 -4.44
N PRO A 122 13.52 4.80 -3.97
CA PRO A 122 12.95 3.76 -4.82
C PRO A 122 11.95 4.37 -5.81
N THR A 123 11.97 3.88 -7.04
CA THR A 123 11.00 4.26 -8.07
C THR A 123 9.63 3.64 -7.83
N VAL A 124 9.61 2.49 -7.15
CA VAL A 124 8.45 1.69 -6.79
C VAL A 124 8.79 0.87 -5.56
N LEU A 125 7.80 0.46 -4.78
CA LEU A 125 8.00 -0.49 -3.68
C LEU A 125 7.79 -1.93 -4.14
N PRO A 126 8.40 -2.92 -3.46
CA PRO A 126 8.21 -4.34 -3.78
C PRO A 126 6.74 -4.79 -3.73
N ALA A 127 5.96 -4.28 -2.78
CA ALA A 127 4.51 -4.45 -2.69
C ALA A 127 4.04 -5.91 -2.79
N ARG A 128 4.23 -6.69 -1.73
CA ARG A 128 3.81 -8.11 -1.69
C ARG A 128 2.30 -8.34 -1.75
N PHE A 129 1.50 -7.30 -1.71
CA PHE A 129 0.07 -7.38 -1.96
C PHE A 129 -0.34 -6.29 -2.95
N PRO A 130 -1.44 -6.48 -3.69
CA PRO A 130 -1.86 -5.57 -4.76
C PRO A 130 -2.52 -4.31 -4.20
N ASN A 131 -1.71 -3.40 -3.68
CA ASN A 131 -2.14 -2.21 -2.93
C ASN A 131 -3.03 -1.27 -3.76
N LEU A 132 -2.83 -1.16 -5.08
CA LEU A 132 -3.65 -0.29 -5.91
C LEU A 132 -5.15 -0.63 -5.80
N LEU A 133 -5.49 -1.92 -5.87
CA LEU A 133 -6.86 -2.39 -5.73
C LEU A 133 -7.31 -2.47 -4.27
N VAL A 134 -6.43 -2.91 -3.40
CA VAL A 134 -6.78 -3.17 -1.99
C VAL A 134 -7.09 -1.88 -1.24
N ASN A 135 -6.28 -0.85 -1.38
CA ASN A 135 -6.52 0.44 -0.76
C ASN A 135 -7.18 1.46 -1.69
N GLY A 136 -7.15 1.20 -2.99
CA GLY A 136 -7.65 2.17 -3.96
C GLY A 136 -6.83 3.46 -3.97
N THR A 137 -7.33 4.44 -4.66
CA THR A 137 -6.74 5.77 -4.71
C THR A 137 -7.74 6.75 -5.30
N ASN A 138 -7.61 8.02 -4.96
CA ASN A 138 -8.28 9.11 -5.65
C ASN A 138 -7.30 10.27 -5.85
N GLY A 139 -7.50 11.05 -6.86
CA GLY A 139 -6.67 12.21 -7.11
C GLY A 139 -7.06 12.93 -8.38
N ILE A 140 -6.80 14.24 -8.38
CA ILE A 140 -7.05 15.13 -9.50
C ILE A 140 -5.71 15.72 -9.93
N ALA A 141 -5.41 15.60 -11.22
CA ALA A 141 -4.28 16.26 -11.87
C ALA A 141 -4.80 17.12 -13.03
N VAL A 142 -3.91 17.92 -13.62
CA VAL A 142 -4.29 18.74 -14.78
C VAL A 142 -4.65 17.84 -15.95
N GLY A 143 -5.90 17.92 -16.41
CA GLY A 143 -6.41 17.17 -17.55
C GLY A 143 -6.74 15.71 -17.27
N MET A 144 -6.59 15.20 -16.05
CA MET A 144 -6.88 13.82 -15.71
C MET A 144 -7.27 13.65 -14.22
N ALA A 145 -8.05 12.62 -13.96
CA ALA A 145 -8.42 12.24 -12.59
C ALA A 145 -8.40 10.72 -12.46
N THR A 146 -8.09 10.24 -11.26
CA THR A 146 -8.20 8.82 -10.92
C THR A 146 -9.13 8.64 -9.74
N ASN A 147 -9.90 7.60 -9.76
CA ASN A 147 -10.73 7.16 -8.64
C ASN A 147 -10.90 5.64 -8.68
N ILE A 148 -10.04 4.95 -7.97
CA ILE A 148 -10.07 3.50 -7.86
C ILE A 148 -10.58 3.17 -6.46
N PRO A 149 -11.75 2.53 -6.33
CA PRO A 149 -12.28 2.17 -5.02
C PRO A 149 -11.44 1.05 -4.37
N PRO A 150 -11.42 0.97 -3.03
CA PRO A 150 -10.74 -0.10 -2.32
C PRO A 150 -11.45 -1.43 -2.47
N HIS A 151 -10.71 -2.54 -2.24
CA HIS A 151 -11.20 -3.91 -2.39
C HIS A 151 -10.78 -4.78 -1.21
N ASN A 152 -11.44 -5.91 -1.05
CA ASN A 152 -11.11 -6.88 -0.02
C ASN A 152 -9.79 -7.60 -0.36
N LEU A 153 -8.86 -7.62 0.58
CA LEU A 153 -7.52 -8.20 0.39
C LEU A 153 -7.59 -9.69 0.01
N ARG A 154 -8.45 -10.47 0.67
CA ARG A 154 -8.57 -11.92 0.40
C ARG A 154 -9.13 -12.18 -0.98
N GLU A 155 -10.14 -11.41 -1.41
CA GLU A 155 -10.71 -11.53 -2.74
C GLU A 155 -9.70 -11.20 -3.83
N VAL A 156 -8.96 -10.11 -3.69
CA VAL A 156 -7.97 -9.69 -4.69
C VAL A 156 -6.83 -10.70 -4.78
N ILE A 157 -6.30 -11.16 -3.64
CA ILE A 157 -5.26 -12.20 -3.64
C ILE A 157 -5.77 -13.51 -4.23
N ALA A 158 -6.99 -13.93 -3.90
CA ALA A 158 -7.59 -15.13 -4.49
C ALA A 158 -7.73 -15.01 -6.01
N ALA A 159 -8.07 -13.82 -6.52
CA ALA A 159 -8.09 -13.57 -7.96
C ALA A 159 -6.70 -13.66 -8.59
N VAL A 160 -5.66 -13.12 -7.95
CA VAL A 160 -4.26 -13.24 -8.40
C VAL A 160 -3.85 -14.71 -8.47
N VAL A 161 -4.14 -15.48 -7.42
CA VAL A 161 -3.84 -16.93 -7.37
C VAL A 161 -4.57 -17.67 -8.50
N LYS A 162 -5.86 -17.37 -8.72
CA LYS A 162 -6.65 -17.99 -9.81
C LYS A 162 -6.04 -17.72 -11.18
N ILE A 163 -5.60 -16.50 -11.44
CA ILE A 163 -4.95 -16.14 -12.70
C ILE A 163 -3.65 -16.92 -12.89
N ILE A 164 -2.83 -17.01 -11.85
CA ILE A 164 -1.56 -17.74 -11.89
C ILE A 164 -1.82 -19.24 -12.11
N ASP A 165 -2.74 -19.85 -11.37
CA ASP A 165 -3.08 -21.27 -11.52
C ASP A 165 -3.59 -21.59 -12.91
N ASN A 166 -4.47 -20.77 -13.49
CA ASN A 166 -4.95 -20.95 -14.85
C ASN A 166 -3.81 -20.89 -15.89
N ARG A 167 -2.85 -20.00 -15.70
CA ARG A 167 -1.69 -19.89 -16.61
C ARG A 167 -0.76 -21.09 -16.51
N ILE A 168 -0.51 -21.58 -15.30
CA ILE A 168 0.43 -22.67 -15.04
C ILE A 168 -0.20 -24.02 -15.34
N GLU A 169 -1.39 -24.31 -14.81
CA GLU A 169 -2.03 -25.62 -14.89
C GLU A 169 -2.82 -25.82 -16.16
N GLU A 170 -3.56 -24.81 -16.59
CA GLU A 170 -4.46 -24.90 -17.74
C GLU A 170 -3.92 -24.19 -18.99
N GLN A 171 -2.80 -23.49 -18.90
CA GLN A 171 -2.14 -22.74 -19.97
C GLN A 171 -3.10 -21.78 -20.71
N ARG A 172 -3.98 -21.14 -19.96
CA ARG A 172 -4.97 -20.18 -20.47
C ARG A 172 -5.02 -18.91 -19.64
N GLU A 173 -5.54 -17.85 -20.25
CA GLU A 173 -5.88 -16.62 -19.52
C GLU A 173 -7.22 -16.79 -18.77
N THR A 174 -7.38 -16.00 -17.71
CA THR A 174 -8.60 -15.95 -16.90
C THR A 174 -9.55 -14.89 -17.48
N ASP A 175 -10.79 -15.25 -17.74
CA ASP A 175 -11.77 -14.26 -18.18
C ASP A 175 -12.34 -13.43 -17.03
N LEU A 176 -13.00 -12.32 -17.38
CA LEU A 176 -13.54 -11.39 -16.39
C LEU A 176 -14.61 -12.02 -15.51
N ASP A 177 -15.42 -12.92 -16.01
CA ASP A 177 -16.48 -13.57 -15.24
C ASP A 177 -15.88 -14.42 -14.11
N GLU A 178 -14.82 -15.16 -14.36
CA GLU A 178 -14.10 -15.91 -13.34
C GLU A 178 -13.50 -14.99 -12.27
N ILE A 179 -12.94 -13.85 -12.68
CA ILE A 179 -12.41 -12.85 -11.73
C ILE A 179 -13.54 -12.26 -10.87
N MET A 180 -14.67 -11.95 -11.48
CA MET A 180 -15.82 -11.36 -10.78
C MET A 180 -16.57 -12.35 -9.86
N GLU A 181 -16.43 -13.64 -10.07
CA GLU A 181 -16.90 -14.65 -9.10
C GLU A 181 -16.16 -14.56 -7.77
N ILE A 182 -14.89 -14.10 -7.81
CA ILE A 182 -14.00 -13.96 -6.66
C ILE A 182 -14.04 -12.54 -6.12
N VAL A 183 -13.82 -11.54 -6.97
CA VAL A 183 -13.88 -10.11 -6.63
C VAL A 183 -15.29 -9.61 -6.94
N LYS A 184 -16.13 -9.63 -5.94
CA LYS A 184 -17.58 -9.31 -6.08
C LYS A 184 -17.82 -7.82 -6.35
N GLY A 185 -16.98 -6.96 -5.85
CA GLY A 185 -17.10 -5.51 -5.95
C GLY A 185 -16.15 -4.81 -4.98
N PRO A 186 -16.16 -3.46 -4.97
CA PRO A 186 -15.42 -2.69 -3.98
C PRO A 186 -15.79 -3.02 -2.54
N ASP A 187 -14.83 -2.83 -1.64
CA ASP A 187 -14.99 -3.05 -0.20
C ASP A 187 -14.53 -1.79 0.55
N PHE A 188 -15.46 -0.90 0.79
CA PHE A 188 -15.18 0.39 1.44
C PHE A 188 -14.91 0.23 2.94
N PRO A 189 -13.96 0.99 3.51
CA PRO A 189 -13.70 0.97 4.95
C PRO A 189 -14.90 1.44 5.78
N THR A 190 -15.74 2.27 5.21
CA THR A 190 -16.98 2.78 5.82
C THR A 190 -18.19 1.89 5.56
N ARG A 191 -18.00 0.76 4.85
CA ARG A 191 -19.05 -0.20 4.51
C ARG A 191 -20.13 0.41 3.62
N ALA A 192 -21.41 0.43 4.05
CA ALA A 192 -22.57 0.78 3.24
C ALA A 192 -22.89 -0.30 2.17
N MET A 193 -23.77 0.00 1.25
CA MET A 193 -24.26 -0.95 0.24
C MET A 193 -24.06 -0.40 -1.16
N ILE A 194 -23.59 -1.24 -2.07
CA ILE A 194 -23.57 -0.93 -3.50
C ILE A 194 -24.87 -1.45 -4.10
N CYS A 195 -25.62 -0.56 -4.76
CA CYS A 195 -26.89 -0.91 -5.37
C CYS A 195 -26.69 -1.33 -6.83
N GLY A 196 -26.97 -2.58 -7.12
CA GLY A 196 -26.85 -3.15 -8.46
C GLY A 196 -25.43 -3.57 -8.83
N SER A 197 -25.33 -4.44 -9.81
CA SER A 197 -24.05 -5.01 -10.27
C SER A 197 -23.57 -4.46 -11.62
N MET A 198 -24.42 -3.77 -12.37
CA MET A 198 -24.10 -3.29 -13.71
C MET A 198 -22.94 -2.29 -13.71
N GLY A 199 -22.94 -1.35 -12.76
CA GLY A 199 -21.87 -0.37 -12.64
C GLY A 199 -20.53 -0.99 -12.25
N ILE A 200 -20.56 -2.03 -11.41
CA ILE A 200 -19.36 -2.81 -11.05
C ILE A 200 -18.79 -3.49 -12.30
N ARG A 201 -19.64 -4.17 -13.06
CA ARG A 201 -19.23 -4.86 -14.29
C ARG A 201 -18.65 -3.90 -15.31
N GLU A 202 -19.32 -2.79 -15.56
CA GLU A 202 -18.83 -1.76 -16.48
C GLU A 202 -17.45 -1.23 -16.06
N ALA A 203 -17.27 -0.92 -14.78
CA ALA A 203 -15.99 -0.46 -14.25
C ALA A 203 -14.88 -1.50 -14.43
N TYR A 204 -15.17 -2.78 -14.20
CA TYR A 204 -14.18 -3.85 -14.32
C TYR A 204 -13.85 -4.22 -15.78
N GLU A 205 -14.80 -4.07 -16.70
CA GLU A 205 -14.58 -4.31 -18.12
C GLU A 205 -13.83 -3.16 -18.81
N THR A 206 -14.17 -1.92 -18.47
CA THR A 206 -13.72 -0.74 -19.22
C THR A 206 -12.74 0.14 -18.45
N GLY A 207 -12.64 -0.03 -17.15
CA GLY A 207 -11.92 0.88 -16.25
C GLY A 207 -12.71 2.10 -15.83
N ARG A 208 -13.95 2.28 -16.32
CA ARG A 208 -14.84 3.38 -15.97
C ARG A 208 -16.26 2.88 -15.70
N GLY A 209 -16.89 3.42 -14.68
CA GLY A 209 -18.25 3.08 -14.35
C GLY A 209 -18.78 3.95 -13.22
N LYS A 210 -20.07 3.82 -12.95
CA LYS A 210 -20.74 4.54 -11.86
C LYS A 210 -21.36 3.54 -10.91
N LEU A 211 -21.00 3.64 -9.63
CA LEU A 211 -21.57 2.84 -8.56
C LEU A 211 -22.51 3.71 -7.76
N THR A 212 -23.70 3.18 -7.48
CA THR A 212 -24.62 3.79 -6.51
C THR A 212 -24.34 3.19 -5.14
N VAL A 213 -23.88 4.03 -4.20
CA VAL A 213 -23.58 3.63 -2.83
C VAL A 213 -24.64 4.21 -1.91
N ARG A 214 -25.23 3.35 -1.10
CA ARG A 214 -26.36 3.70 -0.22
C ARG A 214 -26.03 3.39 1.22
N ALA A 215 -26.36 4.32 2.11
CA ALA A 215 -26.24 4.14 3.55
C ALA A 215 -27.00 2.90 4.03
N ARG A 216 -26.50 2.26 5.06
CA ARG A 216 -27.25 1.22 5.76
C ARG A 216 -28.17 1.88 6.79
N ALA A 217 -29.45 1.70 6.61
CA ALA A 217 -30.49 2.27 7.48
C ALA A 217 -31.58 1.25 7.75
N GLU A 218 -32.15 1.31 8.95
CA GLU A 218 -33.27 0.48 9.39
C GLU A 218 -34.40 1.36 9.88
N VAL A 219 -35.63 1.08 9.43
CA VAL A 219 -36.82 1.74 9.90
C VAL A 219 -37.41 0.95 11.08
N GLU A 220 -37.36 1.53 12.27
CA GLU A 220 -37.97 0.99 13.48
C GLU A 220 -39.38 1.59 13.64
N GLU A 221 -40.39 0.97 13.06
CA GLU A 221 -41.74 1.50 13.00
C GLU A 221 -42.39 1.66 14.39
N ASP A 222 -42.13 0.72 15.29
CA ASP A 222 -42.62 0.73 16.67
C ASP A 222 -42.13 1.96 17.47
N LYS A 223 -40.93 2.41 17.17
CA LYS A 223 -40.27 3.59 17.77
C LYS A 223 -40.38 4.85 16.93
N ARG A 224 -40.94 4.74 15.73
CA ARG A 224 -41.08 5.83 14.76
C ARG A 224 -39.77 6.54 14.50
N ARG A 225 -38.75 5.76 14.19
CA ARG A 225 -37.42 6.28 13.90
C ARG A 225 -36.72 5.49 12.79
N ILE A 226 -35.80 6.16 12.14
CA ILE A 226 -34.84 5.57 11.18
C ILE A 226 -33.47 5.62 11.83
N VAL A 227 -32.80 4.49 11.89
CA VAL A 227 -31.44 4.37 12.43
C VAL A 227 -30.46 4.13 11.30
N ILE A 228 -29.51 5.03 11.12
CA ILE A 228 -28.48 4.98 10.09
C ILE A 228 -27.17 4.58 10.76
N THR A 229 -26.58 3.47 10.34
CA THR A 229 -25.38 2.89 10.96
C THR A 229 -24.15 2.91 10.06
N GLU A 230 -24.33 3.09 8.77
CA GLU A 230 -23.23 3.19 7.80
C GLU A 230 -23.60 4.25 6.76
N ILE A 231 -22.62 5.03 6.33
CA ILE A 231 -22.79 6.07 5.30
C ILE A 231 -21.83 5.84 4.15
N PRO A 232 -22.10 6.36 2.93
CA PRO A 232 -21.22 6.18 1.79
C PRO A 232 -19.81 6.68 2.02
N TYR A 233 -18.85 6.01 1.41
CA TYR A 233 -17.42 6.33 1.49
C TYR A 233 -17.14 7.78 1.03
N GLY A 234 -16.33 8.47 1.82
CA GLY A 234 -15.97 9.86 1.55
C GLY A 234 -16.99 10.91 1.97
N VAL A 235 -18.16 10.51 2.46
CA VAL A 235 -19.17 11.43 2.97
C VAL A 235 -18.81 11.91 4.38
N ASN A 236 -18.85 13.22 4.56
CA ASN A 236 -18.68 13.85 5.87
C ASN A 236 -19.98 13.72 6.67
N LYS A 237 -19.92 13.05 7.82
CA LYS A 237 -21.10 12.77 8.65
C LYS A 237 -21.78 14.04 9.17
N SER A 238 -21.04 15.00 9.66
CA SER A 238 -21.60 16.26 10.19
C SER A 238 -22.31 17.06 9.10
N LEU A 239 -21.70 17.19 7.91
CA LEU A 239 -22.32 17.86 6.77
C LEU A 239 -23.55 17.12 6.26
N LEU A 240 -23.54 15.79 6.32
CA LEU A 240 -24.71 14.98 5.97
C LEU A 240 -25.88 15.26 6.91
N VAL A 241 -25.65 15.25 8.21
CA VAL A 241 -26.68 15.55 9.24
C VAL A 241 -27.22 16.97 9.04
N GLU A 242 -26.35 17.93 8.83
CA GLU A 242 -26.73 19.32 8.55
C GLU A 242 -27.57 19.45 7.27
N SER A 243 -27.17 18.76 6.20
CA SER A 243 -27.91 18.72 4.94
C SER A 243 -29.30 18.12 5.12
N MET A 244 -29.43 17.03 5.85
CA MET A 244 -30.75 16.42 6.14
C MET A 244 -31.63 17.36 6.96
N ALA A 245 -31.09 18.04 7.96
CA ALA A 245 -31.82 19.04 8.74
C ALA A 245 -32.24 20.22 7.84
N GLY A 246 -31.45 20.63 6.90
CA GLY A 246 -31.78 21.64 5.90
C GLY A 246 -32.97 21.25 5.02
N LEU A 247 -33.06 19.99 4.61
CA LEU A 247 -34.21 19.48 3.84
C LEU A 247 -35.52 19.57 4.61
N VAL A 248 -35.46 19.37 5.91
CA VAL A 248 -36.64 19.54 6.81
C VAL A 248 -37.02 21.01 6.92
N LYS A 249 -36.04 21.88 7.15
CA LYS A 249 -36.23 23.32 7.28
C LYS A 249 -36.84 23.93 5.99
N ASP A 250 -36.36 23.49 4.83
CA ASP A 250 -36.81 23.96 3.53
C ASP A 250 -38.09 23.26 3.05
N LYS A 251 -38.71 22.43 3.89
CA LYS A 251 -39.91 21.68 3.61
C LYS A 251 -39.85 20.80 2.36
N ARG A 252 -38.68 20.35 1.99
CA ARG A 252 -38.48 19.38 0.89
C ARG A 252 -38.81 17.96 1.33
N ILE A 253 -38.64 17.67 2.61
CA ILE A 253 -39.05 16.43 3.26
C ILE A 253 -39.93 16.81 4.46
N GLU A 254 -41.15 16.29 4.48
CA GLU A 254 -42.10 16.50 5.57
C GLU A 254 -42.22 15.24 6.43
N GLY A 255 -42.62 15.43 7.67
CA GLY A 255 -42.89 14.31 8.58
C GLY A 255 -41.75 13.95 9.52
N ILE A 256 -40.57 14.53 9.35
CA ILE A 256 -39.44 14.37 10.29
C ILE A 256 -39.66 15.30 11.49
N SER A 257 -39.53 14.76 12.70
CA SER A 257 -39.64 15.53 13.94
C SER A 257 -38.28 15.93 14.52
N GLU A 258 -37.28 15.07 14.44
CA GLU A 258 -35.95 15.34 14.96
C GLU A 258 -34.87 14.52 14.21
N ILE A 259 -33.70 15.09 14.05
CA ILE A 259 -32.51 14.40 13.56
C ILE A 259 -31.39 14.62 14.60
N ARG A 260 -30.79 13.55 15.06
CA ARG A 260 -29.65 13.65 15.98
C ARG A 260 -28.57 12.64 15.68
N ASP A 261 -27.35 12.99 16.00
CA ASP A 261 -26.18 12.13 15.93
C ASP A 261 -25.94 11.49 17.30
N GLU A 262 -26.15 10.20 17.40
CA GLU A 262 -25.91 9.40 18.60
C GLU A 262 -24.61 8.56 18.49
N SER A 263 -23.73 8.88 17.55
CA SER A 263 -22.46 8.15 17.36
C SER A 263 -21.57 8.24 18.58
N SER A 264 -20.89 7.14 18.90
CA SER A 264 -19.96 7.06 20.01
C SER A 264 -18.78 6.14 19.69
N GLY A 265 -17.67 6.33 20.39
CA GLY A 265 -16.48 5.47 20.23
C GLY A 265 -16.71 3.99 20.53
N LYS A 266 -17.66 3.68 21.41
CA LYS A 266 -18.01 2.30 21.79
C LYS A 266 -19.18 1.75 20.97
N GLY A 267 -20.16 2.60 20.62
CA GLY A 267 -21.37 2.21 19.90
C GLY A 267 -21.28 2.31 18.39
N GLY A 268 -20.20 2.87 17.87
CA GLY A 268 -20.03 3.12 16.44
C GLY A 268 -20.89 4.27 15.92
N MET A 269 -21.02 4.33 14.59
CA MET A 269 -21.83 5.35 13.92
C MET A 269 -23.31 5.06 14.13
N ARG A 270 -24.04 6.10 14.52
CA ARG A 270 -25.48 6.01 14.73
C ARG A 270 -26.12 7.39 14.54
N ILE A 271 -26.85 7.55 13.45
CA ILE A 271 -27.66 8.74 13.18
C ILE A 271 -29.12 8.32 13.32
N VAL A 272 -29.91 9.05 14.10
CA VAL A 272 -31.30 8.75 14.36
C VAL A 272 -32.17 9.86 13.76
N VAL A 273 -33.14 9.47 12.92
CA VAL A 273 -34.17 10.34 12.34
C VAL A 273 -35.49 9.91 12.91
N GLU A 274 -36.10 10.73 13.77
CA GLU A 274 -37.43 10.51 14.31
C GLU A 274 -38.48 11.15 13.40
N TYR A 275 -39.58 10.47 13.22
CA TYR A 275 -40.65 10.97 12.38
C TYR A 275 -42.01 10.98 13.11
N LYS A 276 -42.94 11.79 12.61
CA LYS A 276 -44.27 12.01 13.17
C LYS A 276 -45.15 10.77 13.00
N ARG A 277 -46.15 10.64 13.87
CA ARG A 277 -47.04 9.50 13.90
C ARG A 277 -47.77 9.23 12.58
N GLU A 278 -48.18 10.29 11.86
CA GLU A 278 -48.88 10.22 10.58
C GLU A 278 -47.96 9.97 9.38
N ALA A 279 -46.63 10.02 9.57
CA ALA A 279 -45.67 9.85 8.51
C ALA A 279 -45.30 8.37 8.32
N ASN A 280 -44.83 8.05 7.11
CA ASN A 280 -44.31 6.73 6.76
C ASN A 280 -42.77 6.77 6.71
N GLY A 281 -42.11 6.00 7.58
CA GLY A 281 -40.66 5.96 7.70
C GLY A 281 -39.97 5.50 6.42
N HIS A 282 -40.52 4.55 5.68
CA HIS A 282 -39.92 4.08 4.42
C HIS A 282 -39.98 5.13 3.32
N VAL A 283 -41.07 5.92 3.27
CA VAL A 283 -41.18 7.04 2.31
C VAL A 283 -40.16 8.12 2.65
N ILE A 284 -39.99 8.46 3.93
CA ILE A 284 -39.00 9.44 4.39
C ILE A 284 -37.61 8.96 4.04
N LEU A 285 -37.27 7.69 4.30
CA LEU A 285 -35.97 7.12 3.98
C LEU A 285 -35.68 7.19 2.48
N ASN A 286 -36.65 6.88 1.62
CA ASN A 286 -36.48 6.99 0.18
C ASN A 286 -36.24 8.45 -0.28
N GLN A 287 -36.90 9.41 0.36
CA GLN A 287 -36.68 10.83 0.09
C GLN A 287 -35.30 11.28 0.55
N LEU A 288 -34.80 10.79 1.69
CA LEU A 288 -33.45 11.05 2.17
C LEU A 288 -32.39 10.49 1.21
N TYR A 289 -32.61 9.29 0.67
CA TYR A 289 -31.74 8.74 -0.37
C TYR A 289 -31.72 9.60 -1.64
N ARG A 290 -32.85 10.17 -2.02
CA ARG A 290 -32.95 10.97 -3.23
C ARG A 290 -32.36 12.36 -3.10
N TYR A 291 -32.50 13.00 -1.94
CA TYR A 291 -32.15 14.41 -1.75
C TYR A 291 -30.89 14.67 -0.92
N SER A 292 -30.31 13.66 -0.34
CA SER A 292 -29.09 13.78 0.47
C SER A 292 -28.01 12.78 0.06
N GLN A 293 -26.82 12.91 0.63
CA GLN A 293 -25.72 11.97 0.44
C GLN A 293 -25.86 10.66 1.23
N LEU A 294 -27.03 10.35 1.75
CA LEU A 294 -27.33 8.97 2.19
C LEU A 294 -27.28 7.97 1.03
N GLN A 295 -27.46 8.44 -0.17
CA GLN A 295 -27.11 7.74 -1.40
C GLN A 295 -26.22 8.65 -2.23
N ASP A 296 -25.09 8.13 -2.65
CA ASP A 296 -24.11 8.89 -3.43
C ASP A 296 -23.59 8.06 -4.59
N THR A 297 -23.06 8.72 -5.61
CA THR A 297 -22.48 8.07 -6.77
C THR A 297 -20.96 8.05 -6.64
N CYS A 298 -20.39 6.85 -6.69
CA CYS A 298 -18.96 6.65 -6.82
C CYS A 298 -18.63 6.52 -8.31
N ALA A 299 -18.04 7.55 -8.90
CA ALA A 299 -17.59 7.52 -10.28
C ALA A 299 -16.21 6.84 -10.33
N VAL A 300 -16.17 5.63 -10.87
CA VAL A 300 -14.92 4.86 -11.01
C VAL A 300 -14.18 5.30 -12.26
N ASN A 301 -12.90 5.58 -12.12
CA ASN A 301 -11.96 5.81 -13.21
C ASN A 301 -10.61 5.20 -12.80
N MET A 302 -10.32 4.02 -13.33
CA MET A 302 -9.12 3.27 -12.96
C MET A 302 -7.91 3.71 -13.77
N LEU A 303 -7.53 4.97 -13.57
CA LEU A 303 -6.34 5.58 -14.16
C LEU A 303 -5.12 5.32 -13.28
N ALA A 304 -4.07 4.75 -13.85
CA ALA A 304 -2.80 4.52 -13.18
C ALA A 304 -1.64 4.75 -14.13
N LEU A 305 -0.44 4.93 -13.57
CA LEU A 305 0.78 5.07 -14.36
C LEU A 305 1.34 3.69 -14.69
N VAL A 306 1.54 3.46 -15.98
CA VAL A 306 2.24 2.30 -16.55
C VAL A 306 3.47 2.83 -17.27
N ASN A 307 4.68 2.51 -16.77
CA ASN A 307 5.93 3.06 -17.29
C ASN A 307 5.91 4.61 -17.37
N ASN A 308 5.41 5.26 -16.31
CA ASN A 308 5.24 6.71 -16.20
C ASN A 308 4.22 7.34 -17.17
N GLU A 309 3.45 6.54 -17.89
CA GLU A 309 2.38 7.01 -18.76
C GLU A 309 1.01 6.73 -18.15
N PRO A 310 0.11 7.74 -18.08
CA PRO A 310 -1.23 7.52 -17.55
C PRO A 310 -2.07 6.68 -18.50
N LYS A 311 -2.68 5.63 -17.98
CA LYS A 311 -3.59 4.75 -18.73
C LYS A 311 -4.81 4.39 -17.90
N VAL A 312 -5.97 4.35 -18.54
CA VAL A 312 -7.18 3.78 -17.96
C VAL A 312 -7.13 2.27 -18.16
N LEU A 313 -7.16 1.53 -17.07
CA LEU A 313 -7.00 0.08 -17.05
C LEU A 313 -8.27 -0.61 -16.59
N ASN A 314 -8.56 -1.77 -17.15
CA ASN A 314 -9.59 -2.65 -16.62
C ASN A 314 -9.03 -3.51 -15.46
N LEU A 315 -9.91 -4.24 -14.77
CA LEU A 315 -9.49 -5.05 -13.62
C LEU A 315 -8.44 -6.11 -13.98
N ALA A 316 -8.64 -6.82 -15.08
CA ALA A 316 -7.71 -7.86 -15.54
C ALA A 316 -6.32 -7.29 -15.84
N GLN A 317 -6.25 -6.11 -16.45
CA GLN A 317 -4.98 -5.44 -16.76
C GLN A 317 -4.26 -5.01 -15.48
N ILE A 318 -4.96 -4.47 -14.49
CA ILE A 318 -4.34 -4.09 -13.20
C ILE A 318 -3.74 -5.32 -12.52
N LEU A 319 -4.47 -6.42 -12.47
CA LEU A 319 -4.00 -7.68 -11.88
C LEU A 319 -2.79 -8.22 -12.64
N ASP A 320 -2.79 -8.14 -13.96
CA ASP A 320 -1.67 -8.60 -14.78
C ASP A 320 -0.39 -7.78 -14.55
N TYR A 321 -0.48 -6.46 -14.54
CA TYR A 321 0.67 -5.60 -14.23
C TYR A 321 1.23 -5.86 -12.83
N TYR A 322 0.36 -6.13 -11.87
CA TYR A 322 0.79 -6.51 -10.53
C TYR A 322 1.56 -7.84 -10.51
N ILE A 323 1.05 -8.86 -11.21
CA ILE A 323 1.70 -10.17 -11.33
C ILE A 323 3.09 -10.04 -11.97
N VAL A 324 3.19 -9.31 -13.08
CA VAL A 324 4.47 -9.05 -13.77
C VAL A 324 5.46 -8.35 -12.83
N HIS A 325 5.00 -7.39 -12.05
CA HIS A 325 5.85 -6.73 -11.06
C HIS A 325 6.35 -7.73 -9.99
N GLN A 326 5.48 -8.60 -9.47
CA GLN A 326 5.87 -9.61 -8.48
C GLN A 326 6.85 -10.64 -9.04
N GLU A 327 6.69 -11.07 -10.28
CA GLU A 327 7.66 -11.92 -10.96
C GLU A 327 9.05 -11.28 -10.99
N SER A 328 9.12 -10.00 -11.33
CA SER A 328 10.37 -9.23 -11.32
C SER A 328 10.98 -9.14 -9.92
N VAL A 329 10.18 -8.80 -8.91
CA VAL A 329 10.62 -8.68 -7.52
C VAL A 329 11.16 -10.00 -6.99
N ILE A 330 10.44 -11.10 -7.21
CA ILE A 330 10.84 -12.43 -6.75
C ILE A 330 12.13 -12.88 -7.44
N ARG A 331 12.23 -12.68 -8.74
CA ARG A 331 13.44 -13.03 -9.51
C ARG A 331 14.65 -12.26 -8.99
N ARG A 332 14.55 -10.96 -8.84
CA ARG A 332 15.64 -10.10 -8.35
C ARG A 332 16.05 -10.44 -6.92
N ARG A 333 15.07 -10.76 -6.06
CA ARG A 333 15.37 -11.25 -4.70
C ARG A 333 16.18 -12.54 -4.71
N VAL A 334 15.76 -13.52 -5.52
CA VAL A 334 16.45 -14.81 -5.63
C VAL A 334 17.85 -14.65 -6.22
N GLU A 335 18.02 -13.79 -7.22
CA GLU A 335 19.34 -13.44 -7.80
C GLU A 335 20.25 -12.81 -6.75
N PHE A 336 19.73 -11.90 -5.93
CA PHE A 336 20.48 -11.29 -4.84
C PHE A 336 20.90 -12.32 -3.78
N ASP A 337 19.96 -13.16 -3.35
CA ASP A 337 20.24 -14.21 -2.36
C ASP A 337 21.24 -15.25 -2.91
N LEU A 338 21.11 -15.62 -4.19
CA LEU A 338 22.04 -16.52 -4.86
C LEU A 338 23.46 -15.93 -4.90
N ALA A 339 23.59 -14.67 -5.30
CA ALA A 339 24.90 -14.00 -5.33
C ALA A 339 25.55 -13.95 -3.94
N ALA A 340 24.77 -13.68 -2.89
CA ALA A 340 25.26 -13.70 -1.52
C ALA A 340 25.70 -15.11 -1.09
N ALA A 341 24.91 -16.12 -1.38
CA ALA A 341 25.24 -17.51 -1.07
C ALA A 341 26.49 -18.01 -1.82
N LEU A 342 26.64 -17.62 -3.08
CA LEU A 342 27.84 -17.96 -3.86
C LEU A 342 29.10 -17.29 -3.30
N ARG A 343 29.02 -16.04 -2.85
CA ARG A 343 30.13 -15.37 -2.17
C ARG A 343 30.52 -16.08 -0.87
N GLU A 344 29.54 -16.48 -0.08
CA GLU A 344 29.76 -17.21 1.16
C GLU A 344 30.36 -18.60 0.89
N ALA A 345 29.82 -19.33 -0.07
CA ALA A 345 30.33 -20.65 -0.48
C ALA A 345 31.80 -20.55 -0.94
N HIS A 346 32.12 -19.51 -1.73
CA HIS A 346 33.50 -19.28 -2.17
C HIS A 346 34.46 -19.07 -1.01
N ILE A 347 34.06 -18.33 0.03
CA ILE A 347 34.87 -18.16 1.24
C ILE A 347 35.10 -19.50 1.95
N PHE A 348 34.07 -20.31 2.11
CA PHE A 348 34.19 -21.64 2.73
C PHE A 348 35.02 -22.61 1.90
N GLU A 349 34.92 -22.57 0.57
CA GLU A 349 35.80 -23.34 -0.32
C GLU A 349 37.26 -22.93 -0.15
N GLY A 350 37.54 -21.62 -0.01
CA GLY A 350 38.87 -21.10 0.29
C GLY A 350 39.39 -21.60 1.64
N TYR A 351 38.56 -21.61 2.69
CA TYR A 351 38.94 -22.17 3.99
C TYR A 351 39.24 -23.67 3.91
N LYS A 352 38.40 -24.41 3.20
CA LYS A 352 38.61 -25.85 2.99
C LYS A 352 39.95 -26.11 2.29
N LEU A 353 40.20 -25.38 1.20
CA LEU A 353 41.46 -25.48 0.47
C LEU A 353 42.69 -25.17 1.36
N ALA A 354 42.58 -24.14 2.20
CA ALA A 354 43.65 -23.79 3.14
C ALA A 354 43.88 -24.88 4.20
N LEU A 355 42.83 -25.48 4.72
CA LEU A 355 42.91 -26.56 5.70
C LEU A 355 43.44 -27.84 5.09
N ASP A 356 43.07 -28.19 3.88
CA ASP A 356 43.55 -29.36 3.15
C ASP A 356 45.03 -29.25 2.79
N ASN A 357 45.61 -28.03 2.77
CA ASN A 357 46.99 -27.72 2.43
C ASN A 357 47.66 -26.86 3.52
N LEU A 358 47.36 -27.10 4.78
CA LEU A 358 47.68 -26.21 5.89
C LEU A 358 49.16 -25.91 6.01
N ASP A 359 50.04 -26.92 5.92
CA ASP A 359 51.50 -26.77 6.05
C ASP A 359 52.05 -25.91 4.93
N GLU A 360 51.59 -26.08 3.70
CA GLU A 360 52.00 -25.31 2.54
C GLU A 360 51.55 -23.85 2.65
N VAL A 361 50.30 -23.61 3.08
CA VAL A 361 49.74 -22.26 3.32
C VAL A 361 50.57 -21.52 4.39
N ILE A 362 50.84 -22.17 5.50
CA ILE A 362 51.67 -21.61 6.58
C ILE A 362 53.07 -21.29 6.07
N SER A 363 53.68 -22.17 5.28
CA SER A 363 55.01 -21.96 4.69
C SER A 363 55.06 -20.75 3.77
N ILE A 364 54.05 -20.60 2.90
CA ILE A 364 53.94 -19.44 1.99
C ILE A 364 53.77 -18.14 2.78
N ILE A 365 52.90 -18.12 3.79
CA ILE A 365 52.70 -16.94 4.61
C ILE A 365 53.98 -16.54 5.35
N ARG A 366 54.67 -17.51 5.98
CA ARG A 366 55.88 -17.24 6.74
C ARG A 366 57.06 -16.81 5.88
N SER A 367 57.16 -17.28 4.64
CA SER A 367 58.22 -16.94 3.71
C SER A 367 57.99 -15.59 2.97
N SER A 368 56.80 -15.05 3.08
CA SER A 368 56.46 -13.78 2.43
C SER A 368 56.83 -12.59 3.33
N PRO A 369 57.41 -11.50 2.77
CA PRO A 369 57.89 -10.36 3.56
C PRO A 369 56.77 -9.48 4.11
N ASP A 370 55.59 -9.51 3.48
CA ASP A 370 54.43 -8.71 3.84
C ASP A 370 53.12 -9.42 3.43
N THR A 371 51.99 -8.91 3.92
CA THR A 371 50.66 -9.46 3.64
C THR A 371 50.29 -9.39 2.15
N PRO A 372 50.51 -8.29 1.42
CA PRO A 372 50.24 -8.24 -0.03
C PRO A 372 51.00 -9.30 -0.82
N THR A 373 52.28 -9.54 -0.49
CA THR A 373 53.09 -10.56 -1.15
C THR A 373 52.63 -11.96 -0.81
N ALA A 374 52.25 -12.23 0.45
CA ALA A 374 51.69 -13.51 0.87
C ALA A 374 50.39 -13.83 0.10
N LYS A 375 49.55 -12.85 -0.04
CA LYS A 375 48.31 -12.93 -0.82
C LYS A 375 48.57 -13.32 -2.29
N VAL A 376 49.49 -12.63 -2.96
CA VAL A 376 49.89 -12.92 -4.35
C VAL A 376 50.45 -14.34 -4.47
N ASN A 377 51.31 -14.75 -3.54
CA ASN A 377 51.92 -16.08 -3.56
C ASN A 377 50.90 -17.21 -3.33
N LEU A 378 49.97 -17.03 -2.40
CA LEU A 378 48.87 -17.95 -2.19
C LEU A 378 47.96 -18.07 -3.44
N MET A 379 47.66 -16.95 -4.04
CA MET A 379 46.87 -16.94 -5.28
C MET A 379 47.57 -17.68 -6.41
N LYS A 380 48.84 -17.41 -6.64
CA LYS A 380 49.65 -18.12 -7.66
C LYS A 380 49.71 -19.62 -7.44
N ARG A 381 49.75 -20.06 -6.19
CA ARG A 381 49.84 -21.49 -5.86
C ARG A 381 48.56 -22.25 -5.99
N PHE A 382 47.42 -21.61 -5.57
CA PHE A 382 46.12 -22.24 -5.47
C PHE A 382 45.12 -21.77 -6.51
N ASP A 383 45.49 -20.78 -7.34
CA ASP A 383 44.65 -20.29 -8.43
C ASP A 383 44.66 -21.29 -9.60
N GLY A 384 43.73 -22.19 -9.61
CA GLY A 384 43.59 -23.23 -10.63
C GLY A 384 42.13 -23.47 -11.00
N PRO A 385 41.83 -24.14 -12.12
CA PRO A 385 40.51 -24.31 -12.67
C PRO A 385 39.58 -25.20 -11.83
N HIS A 386 39.93 -25.47 -10.58
CA HIS A 386 39.22 -26.37 -9.69
C HIS A 386 38.29 -25.66 -8.68
N LEU A 387 38.28 -24.33 -8.63
CA LEU A 387 37.43 -23.55 -7.74
C LEU A 387 36.33 -22.93 -8.58
N THR A 388 35.20 -23.59 -8.64
CA THR A 388 33.94 -23.20 -9.30
C THR A 388 34.07 -22.89 -10.81
N GLY A 389 33.20 -23.38 -11.63
CA GLY A 389 33.17 -23.09 -13.09
C GLY A 389 32.83 -21.64 -13.47
N ASP A 390 32.90 -20.70 -12.52
CA ASP A 390 32.65 -19.27 -12.75
C ASP A 390 33.96 -18.48 -12.59
N PRO A 391 34.51 -17.88 -13.67
CA PRO A 391 35.70 -17.07 -13.63
C PRO A 391 35.59 -15.81 -12.75
N SER A 392 34.41 -15.38 -12.37
CA SER A 392 34.20 -14.22 -11.50
C SER A 392 34.39 -14.52 -10.01
N LEU A 393 34.52 -15.80 -9.65
CA LEU A 393 34.66 -16.29 -8.28
C LEU A 393 36.07 -16.82 -7.98
N ASN A 394 37.09 -16.11 -8.42
CA ASN A 394 38.49 -16.45 -8.16
C ASN A 394 38.92 -16.11 -6.73
N LEU A 395 39.99 -16.73 -6.23
CA LEU A 395 40.68 -16.36 -4.99
C LEU A 395 41.05 -14.87 -4.88
N THR A 396 41.02 -14.12 -5.98
CA THR A 396 41.17 -12.67 -6.01
C THR A 396 40.03 -11.94 -5.27
N ALA A 397 38.81 -12.48 -5.29
CA ALA A 397 37.67 -11.93 -4.53
C ALA A 397 37.84 -12.13 -3.02
N PHE A 398 38.39 -13.30 -2.62
CA PHE A 398 38.72 -13.59 -1.21
C PHE A 398 39.76 -12.62 -0.64
N ALA A 399 40.63 -12.16 -1.50
CA ALA A 399 41.71 -11.26 -1.12
C ALA A 399 41.33 -9.77 -1.15
N ALA A 400 40.21 -9.42 -1.78
CA ALA A 400 39.72 -8.05 -1.91
C ALA A 400 38.70 -7.66 -0.83
N ASP A 401 38.07 -8.65 -0.16
CA ASP A 401 37.18 -8.36 0.96
C ASP A 401 38.06 -8.01 2.19
N GLU A 402 38.04 -6.76 2.54
CA GLU A 402 38.61 -6.24 3.79
C GLU A 402 37.82 -6.88 4.95
N ASN A 403 38.40 -7.90 5.55
CA ASN A 403 37.98 -8.39 6.83
C ASN A 403 38.61 -7.53 7.93
N PRO A 404 37.90 -6.57 8.57
CA PRO A 404 38.51 -5.67 9.56
C PRO A 404 38.90 -6.36 10.87
N GLY A 405 38.82 -7.70 10.93
CA GLY A 405 39.11 -8.51 12.13
C GLY A 405 40.46 -9.25 12.12
N LEU A 406 41.35 -9.04 11.16
CA LEU A 406 42.68 -9.67 11.10
C LEU A 406 43.81 -8.63 10.93
N SER A 407 43.73 -7.51 11.64
CA SER A 407 44.87 -6.61 11.85
C SER A 407 45.42 -6.74 13.26
#